data_7558b86f681cac2e99f6475c27d21a79
#
_entry.id   7558b86f681cac2e99f6475c27d21a79
#
_cell.length_a   1.000
_cell.length_b   1.000
_cell.length_c   1.000
_cell.angle_alpha   90.00
_cell.angle_beta   90.00
_cell.angle_gamma   90.00
#
_symmetry.space_group_name_H-M   'P 1'
#
loop_
_entity.id
_entity.type
_entity.pdbx_description
1 polymer ?
#
loop_
_entity_poly.entity_id
_entity_poly.type
_entity_poly.pdbx_seq_one_letter_code
_entity_poly.pdbx_strand_id
1 'polypeptide(L)'
;MEGVFYRTLLLVVAVVPGVITGLELAINGHSGGYVLPTEVGLTRSLWCAVQGHSQEEELVWLRGDGEVSLQEGNRVNASSVCISPVTPEDHGVSFTCQLARDRSVQVAVLLNVSYPPILTGEDPPAIPAEWDVTLDCRIKANPPAQLAWLKDNETLSLEDPRYWTSQTSELYQLIIKKLQPLDGGMYTCEAHSAVGMSRKDFHLVIEERRLPFPTEAVIAAGVVLSLIALFGVAVRWKKIIQCFKKTDSPSHTAL
;
A
#
# COMPACT_ATOMS: atom_id res chain seq x y z
N MET A 1 -100.79 24.53 -9.60
CA MET A 1 -99.82 23.44 -9.56
C MET A 1 -98.49 24.06 -9.49
N GLU A 2 -98.00 24.31 -8.25
CA GLU A 2 -96.72 24.97 -7.99
C GLU A 2 -95.69 23.88 -7.62
N GLY A 3 -94.64 23.78 -8.43
CA GLY A 3 -93.53 22.85 -8.21
C GLY A 3 -92.46 23.52 -7.38
N VAL A 4 -92.27 23.03 -6.15
CA VAL A 4 -91.23 23.47 -5.24
C VAL A 4 -89.91 22.73 -5.63
N PHE A 5 -88.92 23.47 -6.17
CA PHE A 5 -87.57 22.98 -6.40
C PHE A 5 -86.75 23.05 -5.09
N TYR A 6 -86.48 21.91 -4.46
CA TYR A 6 -85.48 21.76 -3.40
C TYR A 6 -84.09 21.80 -3.99
N ARG A 7 -83.33 22.88 -3.76
CA ARG A 7 -81.88 22.97 -4.03
C ARG A 7 -81.13 22.34 -2.87
N THR A 8 -80.75 21.11 -3.03
CA THR A 8 -79.82 20.44 -2.13
C THR A 8 -78.42 21.06 -2.30
N LEU A 9 -77.94 21.80 -1.31
CA LEU A 9 -76.63 22.38 -1.21
C LEU A 9 -75.67 21.26 -0.74
N LEU A 10 -74.89 20.63 -1.67
CA LEU A 10 -73.85 19.71 -1.35
C LEU A 10 -72.61 20.49 -0.80
N LEU A 11 -72.49 20.48 0.53
CA LEU A 11 -71.25 20.91 1.19
C LEU A 11 -70.11 19.90 0.85
N VAL A 12 -69.27 20.26 -0.10
CA VAL A 12 -68.00 19.55 -0.34
C VAL A 12 -67.04 19.96 0.78
N VAL A 13 -66.92 19.12 1.79
CA VAL A 13 -65.82 19.20 2.80
C VAL A 13 -64.56 18.80 2.10
N ALA A 14 -63.76 19.79 1.71
CA ALA A 14 -62.37 19.52 1.26
C ALA A 14 -61.58 19.03 2.45
N VAL A 15 -61.38 17.71 2.53
CA VAL A 15 -60.38 17.10 3.44
C VAL A 15 -59.03 17.45 2.88
N VAL A 16 -58.40 18.50 3.42
CA VAL A 16 -56.97 18.77 3.20
C VAL A 16 -56.20 17.61 3.87
N PRO A 17 -55.48 16.78 3.13
CA PRO A 17 -54.65 15.78 3.77
C PRO A 17 -53.61 16.54 4.61
N GLY A 18 -53.77 16.47 5.93
CA GLY A 18 -52.74 16.92 6.87
C GLY A 18 -51.49 16.09 6.57
N VAL A 19 -50.43 16.71 6.08
CA VAL A 19 -49.12 16.11 6.00
C VAL A 19 -48.72 15.81 7.44
N ILE A 20 -48.89 14.57 7.88
CA ILE A 20 -48.32 14.10 9.12
C ILE A 20 -46.81 14.07 8.84
N THR A 21 -46.13 15.18 9.15
CA THR A 21 -44.67 15.22 9.15
C THR A 21 -44.24 14.33 10.31
N GLY A 22 -43.86 13.09 9.98
CA GLY A 22 -43.23 12.18 10.93
C GLY A 22 -41.93 12.81 11.46
N LEU A 23 -41.50 12.34 12.62
CA LEU A 23 -40.20 12.71 13.18
C LEU A 23 -39.10 12.34 12.19
N GLU A 24 -38.27 13.29 11.78
CA GLU A 24 -37.24 13.13 10.78
C GLU A 24 -35.94 13.80 11.25
N LEU A 25 -34.81 13.16 10.90
CA LEU A 25 -33.47 13.74 11.13
C LEU A 25 -32.90 14.28 9.82
N ALA A 26 -32.18 15.40 9.90
CA ALA A 26 -31.46 15.96 8.76
C ALA A 26 -30.03 16.33 9.15
N ILE A 27 -29.05 15.90 8.34
CA ILE A 27 -27.65 16.36 8.45
C ILE A 27 -27.40 17.43 7.39
N ASN A 28 -26.98 18.63 7.83
CA ASN A 28 -26.75 19.79 6.97
C ASN A 28 -27.94 20.08 6.04
N GLY A 29 -29.19 19.84 6.51
CA GLY A 29 -30.42 20.03 5.76
C GLY A 29 -30.84 18.87 4.85
N HIS A 30 -30.08 17.77 4.81
CA HIS A 30 -30.44 16.58 4.05
C HIS A 30 -31.05 15.51 4.98
N SER A 31 -32.29 15.12 4.74
CA SER A 31 -32.98 14.09 5.50
C SER A 31 -32.68 12.65 5.01
N GLY A 32 -32.18 12.51 3.80
CA GLY A 32 -31.67 11.26 3.28
C GLY A 32 -30.14 11.13 3.43
N GLY A 33 -29.64 9.90 3.44
CA GLY A 33 -28.19 9.65 3.40
C GLY A 33 -27.56 10.21 2.12
N TYR A 34 -26.38 10.82 2.24
CA TYR A 34 -25.65 11.39 1.12
C TYR A 34 -24.13 11.25 1.24
N VAL A 35 -23.42 11.51 0.14
CA VAL A 35 -21.96 11.54 0.09
C VAL A 35 -21.49 12.99 0.14
N LEU A 36 -20.62 13.32 1.08
CA LEU A 36 -20.01 14.64 1.24
C LEU A 36 -18.61 14.64 0.63
N PRO A 37 -18.38 15.28 -0.52
CA PRO A 37 -17.04 15.46 -1.06
C PRO A 37 -16.27 16.48 -0.23
N THR A 38 -15.02 16.16 0.06
CA THR A 38 -14.11 17.03 0.81
C THR A 38 -12.67 16.74 0.43
N GLU A 39 -11.75 17.56 0.93
CA GLU A 39 -10.30 17.41 0.70
C GLU A 39 -9.56 17.26 2.02
N VAL A 40 -8.43 16.59 1.97
CA VAL A 40 -7.52 16.44 3.11
C VAL A 40 -7.08 17.81 3.64
N GLY A 41 -6.98 17.94 4.97
CA GLY A 41 -6.54 19.16 5.65
C GLY A 41 -7.65 20.19 5.92
N LEU A 42 -8.82 20.06 5.28
CA LEU A 42 -9.95 20.94 5.55
C LEU A 42 -10.61 20.60 6.88
N THR A 43 -11.38 21.58 7.39
CA THR A 43 -12.29 21.37 8.52
C THR A 43 -13.71 21.20 7.99
N ARG A 44 -14.44 20.19 8.48
CA ARG A 44 -15.84 19.92 8.14
C ARG A 44 -16.68 19.87 9.40
N SER A 45 -17.77 20.61 9.40
CA SER A 45 -18.78 20.55 10.45
C SER A 45 -20.03 19.83 9.91
N LEU A 46 -20.48 18.83 10.65
CA LEU A 46 -21.73 18.12 10.39
C LEU A 46 -22.73 18.54 11.45
N TRP A 47 -23.85 19.11 11.03
CA TRP A 47 -24.91 19.56 11.91
C TRP A 47 -26.16 18.72 11.68
N CYS A 48 -26.60 18.02 12.73
CA CYS A 48 -27.80 17.22 12.74
C CYS A 48 -28.90 17.93 13.49
N ALA A 49 -30.13 17.97 12.92
CA ALA A 49 -31.29 18.54 13.57
C ALA A 49 -32.51 17.60 13.44
N VAL A 50 -33.33 17.61 14.49
CA VAL A 50 -34.63 16.90 14.53
C VAL A 50 -35.70 17.80 13.93
N GLN A 51 -36.48 17.26 13.02
CA GLN A 51 -37.66 17.93 12.41
C GLN A 51 -38.92 17.23 12.84
N GLY A 52 -40.01 18.02 13.02
CA GLY A 52 -41.35 17.49 13.36
C GLY A 52 -41.46 16.93 14.79
N HIS A 53 -40.53 17.32 15.70
CA HIS A 53 -40.60 16.88 17.09
C HIS A 53 -41.61 17.68 17.91
N SER A 54 -42.26 16.99 18.85
CA SER A 54 -43.18 17.58 19.82
C SER A 54 -42.64 17.63 21.25
N GLN A 55 -41.50 17.04 21.46
CA GLN A 55 -40.78 16.95 22.75
C GLN A 55 -39.28 17.07 22.50
N GLU A 56 -38.50 17.21 23.57
CA GLU A 56 -37.03 17.18 23.48
C GLU A 56 -36.56 15.81 23.06
N GLU A 57 -35.69 15.77 22.05
CA GLU A 57 -35.09 14.56 21.48
C GLU A 57 -33.58 14.56 21.68
N GLU A 58 -33.06 13.53 22.29
CA GLU A 58 -31.62 13.34 22.45
C GLU A 58 -31.03 12.66 21.22
N LEU A 59 -29.87 13.19 20.73
CA LEU A 59 -29.15 12.76 19.56
C LEU A 59 -27.84 12.07 19.96
N VAL A 60 -27.50 11.03 19.21
CA VAL A 60 -26.23 10.31 19.29
C VAL A 60 -25.56 10.31 17.94
N TRP A 61 -24.25 10.53 17.91
CA TRP A 61 -23.45 10.43 16.72
C TRP A 61 -22.59 9.17 16.73
N LEU A 62 -22.51 8.53 15.57
CA LEU A 62 -21.57 7.44 15.31
C LEU A 62 -20.56 7.88 14.24
N ARG A 63 -19.30 7.47 14.41
CA ARG A 63 -18.26 7.48 13.37
C ARG A 63 -17.88 6.04 13.04
N GLY A 64 -18.32 5.58 11.85
CA GLY A 64 -18.36 4.13 11.57
C GLY A 64 -19.23 3.43 12.61
N ASP A 65 -18.67 2.45 13.31
CA ASP A 65 -19.36 1.69 14.38
C ASP A 65 -19.16 2.29 15.78
N GLY A 66 -18.32 3.32 15.92
CA GLY A 66 -17.97 3.94 17.21
C GLY A 66 -18.82 5.12 17.56
N GLU A 67 -19.31 5.20 18.81
CA GLU A 67 -20.05 6.37 19.32
C GLU A 67 -19.10 7.56 19.54
N VAL A 68 -19.51 8.73 19.09
CA VAL A 68 -18.79 10.00 19.26
C VAL A 68 -19.15 10.60 20.60
N SER A 69 -18.17 10.87 21.45
CA SER A 69 -18.38 11.57 22.71
C SER A 69 -18.71 13.06 22.45
N LEU A 70 -19.92 13.46 22.79
CA LEU A 70 -20.40 14.82 22.65
C LEU A 70 -20.27 15.60 23.96
N GLN A 71 -20.04 16.91 23.85
CA GLN A 71 -20.05 17.82 25.01
C GLN A 71 -21.49 17.97 25.56
N GLU A 72 -21.61 18.28 26.85
CA GLU A 72 -22.89 18.65 27.46
C GLU A 72 -23.51 19.85 26.74
N GLY A 73 -24.81 19.78 26.44
CA GLY A 73 -25.51 20.81 25.68
C GLY A 73 -25.49 20.64 24.15
N ASN A 74 -24.71 19.72 23.61
CA ASN A 74 -24.65 19.40 22.17
C ASN A 74 -25.38 18.09 21.83
N ARG A 75 -26.57 17.85 22.43
CA ARG A 75 -27.28 16.58 22.29
C ARG A 75 -28.77 16.69 22.07
N VAL A 76 -29.41 17.81 22.41
CA VAL A 76 -30.88 17.93 22.43
C VAL A 76 -31.36 18.70 21.22
N ASN A 77 -32.27 18.10 20.46
CA ASN A 77 -32.93 18.60 19.25
C ASN A 77 -31.99 18.96 18.09
N ALA A 78 -30.74 19.32 18.39
CA ALA A 78 -29.68 19.55 17.41
C ALA A 78 -28.32 19.20 18.01
N SER A 79 -27.45 18.74 17.15
CA SER A 79 -26.10 18.35 17.54
C SER A 79 -25.12 18.56 16.41
N SER A 80 -23.87 18.83 16.71
CA SER A 80 -22.81 19.00 15.72
C SER A 80 -21.56 18.23 16.04
N VAL A 81 -20.91 17.73 14.99
CA VAL A 81 -19.58 17.08 15.05
C VAL A 81 -18.65 17.83 14.13
N CYS A 82 -17.45 18.15 14.63
CA CYS A 82 -16.41 18.81 13.86
C CYS A 82 -15.29 17.82 13.55
N ILE A 83 -14.94 17.68 12.26
CA ILE A 83 -13.82 16.88 11.76
C ILE A 83 -12.72 17.85 11.37
N SER A 84 -11.62 17.89 12.12
CA SER A 84 -10.54 18.87 11.92
C SER A 84 -9.20 18.37 12.44
N PRO A 85 -8.20 18.27 11.54
CA PRO A 85 -8.35 18.29 10.09
C PRO A 85 -8.95 17.00 9.53
N VAL A 86 -9.58 17.07 8.37
CA VAL A 86 -9.96 15.88 7.59
C VAL A 86 -8.69 15.18 7.13
N THR A 87 -8.63 13.87 7.28
CA THR A 87 -7.48 13.03 6.94
C THR A 87 -7.83 11.98 5.89
N PRO A 88 -6.85 11.34 5.23
CA PRO A 88 -7.12 10.24 4.29
C PRO A 88 -7.88 9.07 4.92
N GLU A 89 -7.72 8.86 6.23
CA GLU A 89 -8.40 7.81 7.00
C GLU A 89 -9.90 8.08 7.18
N ASP A 90 -10.35 9.33 6.95
CA ASP A 90 -11.76 9.69 6.95
C ASP A 90 -12.46 9.33 5.62
N HIS A 91 -11.71 8.96 4.58
CA HIS A 91 -12.30 8.53 3.31
C HIS A 91 -13.10 7.25 3.48
N GLY A 92 -14.37 7.27 3.04
CA GLY A 92 -15.27 6.12 3.18
C GLY A 92 -15.85 5.95 4.59
N VAL A 93 -15.53 6.84 5.54
CA VAL A 93 -16.11 6.79 6.88
C VAL A 93 -17.52 7.39 6.84
N SER A 94 -18.48 6.67 7.44
CA SER A 94 -19.86 7.13 7.64
C SER A 94 -19.98 7.84 8.98
N PHE A 95 -20.59 9.04 8.98
CA PHE A 95 -21.05 9.73 10.18
C PHE A 95 -22.56 9.62 10.24
N THR A 96 -23.08 8.97 11.28
CA THR A 96 -24.50 8.72 11.46
C THR A 96 -25.03 9.48 12.66
N CYS A 97 -26.07 10.29 12.46
CA CYS A 97 -26.84 10.89 13.52
C CYS A 97 -28.10 10.04 13.75
N GLN A 98 -28.36 9.67 14.99
CA GLN A 98 -29.51 8.84 15.35
C GLN A 98 -30.19 9.34 16.63
N LEU A 99 -31.47 9.01 16.82
CA LEU A 99 -32.16 9.27 18.08
C LEU A 99 -31.69 8.30 19.16
N ALA A 100 -31.47 8.81 20.38
CA ALA A 100 -31.05 7.97 21.51
C ALA A 100 -32.13 6.95 21.89
N ARG A 101 -33.42 7.36 21.86
CA ARG A 101 -34.57 6.53 22.23
C ARG A 101 -35.02 5.53 21.16
N ASP A 102 -34.71 5.83 19.87
CA ASP A 102 -35.08 4.97 18.74
C ASP A 102 -33.99 5.02 17.66
N ARG A 103 -33.09 4.06 17.69
CA ARG A 103 -31.94 3.96 16.77
C ARG A 103 -32.33 3.64 15.33
N SER A 104 -33.62 3.30 15.05
CA SER A 104 -34.11 3.10 13.70
C SER A 104 -34.28 4.43 12.96
N VAL A 105 -34.48 5.53 13.69
CA VAL A 105 -34.54 6.89 13.17
C VAL A 105 -33.13 7.45 13.11
N GLN A 106 -32.56 7.40 11.93
CA GLN A 106 -31.16 7.81 11.69
C GLN A 106 -30.97 8.38 10.30
N VAL A 107 -29.94 9.21 10.15
CA VAL A 107 -29.46 9.72 8.86
C VAL A 107 -27.93 9.66 8.85
N ALA A 108 -27.35 9.33 7.71
CA ALA A 108 -25.90 9.14 7.58
C ALA A 108 -25.31 9.98 6.45
N VAL A 109 -24.09 10.44 6.64
CA VAL A 109 -23.25 11.06 5.62
C VAL A 109 -21.95 10.26 5.46
N LEU A 110 -21.65 9.90 4.21
CA LEU A 110 -20.39 9.23 3.87
C LEU A 110 -19.38 10.27 3.40
N LEU A 111 -18.19 10.31 3.98
CA LEU A 111 -17.13 11.21 3.52
C LEU A 111 -16.43 10.64 2.27
N ASN A 112 -16.36 11.47 1.23
CA ASN A 112 -15.52 11.21 0.07
C ASN A 112 -14.33 12.18 0.08
N VAL A 113 -13.24 11.79 0.73
CA VAL A 113 -12.05 12.63 0.90
C VAL A 113 -11.13 12.49 -0.29
N SER A 114 -10.84 13.60 -0.97
CA SER A 114 -9.81 13.65 -2.01
C SER A 114 -8.44 13.89 -1.39
N TYR A 115 -7.46 13.05 -1.77
CA TYR A 115 -6.06 13.16 -1.32
C TYR A 115 -5.09 12.58 -2.37
N PRO A 116 -3.84 13.10 -2.43
CA PRO A 116 -2.83 12.59 -3.35
C PRO A 116 -2.46 11.14 -3.02
N PRO A 117 -1.88 10.39 -3.96
CA PRO A 117 -1.46 9.02 -3.71
C PRO A 117 -0.50 8.93 -2.52
N ILE A 118 -0.74 7.96 -1.64
CA ILE A 118 0.12 7.58 -0.53
C ILE A 118 0.68 6.21 -0.86
N LEU A 119 2.01 6.13 -1.03
CA LEU A 119 2.71 4.90 -1.37
C LEU A 119 3.49 4.39 -0.17
N THR A 120 3.39 3.09 0.09
CA THR A 120 4.16 2.40 1.13
C THR A 120 4.71 1.07 0.59
N GLY A 121 5.78 0.59 1.20
CA GLY A 121 6.42 -0.67 0.84
C GLY A 121 7.76 -0.77 1.55
N GLU A 122 8.30 -1.96 1.62
CA GLU A 122 9.58 -2.25 2.26
C GLU A 122 10.58 -2.72 1.22
N ASP A 123 11.85 -2.39 1.42
CA ASP A 123 12.93 -2.90 0.60
C ASP A 123 13.03 -4.42 0.80
N PRO A 124 13.19 -5.19 -0.25
CA PRO A 124 13.44 -6.62 -0.11
C PRO A 124 14.80 -6.84 0.58
N PRO A 125 14.98 -7.94 1.31
CA PRO A 125 16.32 -8.33 1.75
C PRO A 125 17.24 -8.58 0.55
N ALA A 126 18.55 -8.67 0.76
CA ALA A 126 19.47 -9.09 -0.28
C ALA A 126 19.08 -10.49 -0.78
N ILE A 127 18.96 -10.66 -2.09
CA ILE A 127 18.42 -11.88 -2.72
C ILE A 127 19.51 -12.51 -3.61
N PRO A 128 19.72 -13.83 -3.53
CA PRO A 128 20.65 -14.52 -4.42
C PRO A 128 20.24 -14.42 -5.89
N ALA A 129 21.23 -14.32 -6.79
CA ALA A 129 20.99 -14.45 -8.22
C ALA A 129 20.26 -15.75 -8.55
N GLU A 130 19.52 -15.78 -9.66
CA GLU A 130 18.65 -16.86 -10.15
C GLU A 130 17.35 -17.09 -9.33
N TRP A 131 17.12 -16.33 -8.26
CA TRP A 131 15.85 -16.36 -7.51
C TRP A 131 14.87 -15.36 -8.11
N ASP A 132 13.59 -15.52 -7.75
CA ASP A 132 12.53 -14.56 -8.09
C ASP A 132 12.37 -13.55 -6.95
N VAL A 133 12.00 -12.30 -7.30
CA VAL A 133 11.67 -11.26 -6.34
C VAL A 133 10.31 -10.64 -6.68
N THR A 134 9.60 -10.20 -5.65
CA THR A 134 8.41 -9.38 -5.77
C THR A 134 8.60 -8.10 -4.97
N LEU A 135 8.42 -6.96 -5.63
CA LEU A 135 8.40 -5.65 -4.99
C LEU A 135 6.95 -5.22 -4.82
N ASP A 136 6.54 -4.97 -3.58
CA ASP A 136 5.17 -4.65 -3.20
C ASP A 136 5.01 -3.15 -2.95
N CYS A 137 4.39 -2.43 -3.88
CA CYS A 137 4.00 -1.03 -3.70
C CYS A 137 2.53 -0.97 -3.30
N ARG A 138 2.27 -0.65 -2.03
CA ARG A 138 0.91 -0.45 -1.50
C ARG A 138 0.46 0.98 -1.75
N ILE A 139 -0.79 1.15 -2.16
CA ILE A 139 -1.32 2.42 -2.65
C ILE A 139 -2.62 2.74 -1.96
N LYS A 140 -2.74 3.98 -1.51
CA LYS A 140 -4.02 4.60 -1.15
C LYS A 140 -4.13 5.90 -1.93
N ALA A 141 -5.19 6.09 -2.67
CA ALA A 141 -5.43 7.32 -3.45
C ALA A 141 -6.91 7.55 -3.69
N ASN A 142 -7.34 8.78 -3.61
CA ASN A 142 -8.67 9.19 -4.07
C ASN A 142 -8.60 10.60 -4.68
N PRO A 143 -8.84 10.73 -5.99
CA PRO A 143 -9.25 9.71 -6.97
C PRO A 143 -8.15 8.67 -7.24
N PRO A 144 -8.50 7.53 -7.86
CA PRO A 144 -7.55 6.49 -8.21
C PRO A 144 -6.38 7.02 -9.03
N ALA A 145 -5.17 6.47 -8.80
CA ALA A 145 -3.95 6.87 -9.46
C ALA A 145 -3.58 5.95 -10.63
N GLN A 146 -2.91 6.50 -11.63
CA GLN A 146 -2.18 5.75 -12.65
C GLN A 146 -0.80 5.39 -12.11
N LEU A 147 -0.36 4.16 -12.34
CA LEU A 147 0.84 3.59 -11.75
C LEU A 147 1.87 3.22 -12.80
N ALA A 148 3.14 3.42 -12.46
CA ALA A 148 4.26 3.02 -13.28
C ALA A 148 5.42 2.52 -12.40
N TRP A 149 6.21 1.58 -12.94
CA TRP A 149 7.51 1.23 -12.40
C TRP A 149 8.62 1.88 -13.22
N LEU A 150 9.58 2.45 -12.51
CA LEU A 150 10.82 2.94 -13.10
C LEU A 150 11.98 2.12 -12.54
N LYS A 151 13.05 1.97 -13.34
CA LYS A 151 14.34 1.46 -12.90
C LYS A 151 15.39 2.52 -13.17
N ASP A 152 16.14 2.92 -12.15
CA ASP A 152 17.21 3.92 -12.24
C ASP A 152 16.73 5.23 -12.92
N ASN A 153 15.49 5.67 -12.60
CA ASN A 153 14.79 6.85 -13.15
C ASN A 153 14.28 6.72 -14.59
N GLU A 154 14.41 5.57 -15.23
CA GLU A 154 13.86 5.31 -16.57
C GLU A 154 12.62 4.42 -16.45
N THR A 155 11.62 4.64 -17.31
CA THR A 155 10.42 3.78 -17.33
C THR A 155 10.82 2.35 -17.61
N LEU A 156 10.40 1.43 -16.73
CA LEU A 156 10.71 0.02 -16.86
C LEU A 156 10.04 -0.57 -18.10
N SER A 157 10.83 -1.12 -19.03
CA SER A 157 10.30 -1.88 -20.14
C SER A 157 9.84 -3.27 -19.68
N LEU A 158 8.59 -3.60 -19.96
CA LEU A 158 8.01 -4.92 -19.70
C LEU A 158 8.13 -5.87 -20.92
N GLU A 159 8.96 -5.53 -21.91
CA GLU A 159 9.21 -6.40 -23.08
C GLU A 159 10.03 -7.64 -22.71
N ASP A 160 10.89 -7.55 -21.69
CA ASP A 160 11.61 -8.72 -21.15
C ASP A 160 10.60 -9.63 -20.41
N PRO A 161 10.43 -10.88 -20.83
CA PRO A 161 9.46 -11.82 -20.23
C PRO A 161 9.77 -12.17 -18.77
N ARG A 162 10.89 -11.73 -18.20
CA ARG A 162 11.20 -11.90 -16.78
C ARG A 162 10.48 -10.90 -15.89
N TYR A 163 10.04 -9.73 -16.44
CA TYR A 163 9.35 -8.69 -15.71
C TYR A 163 7.84 -8.81 -15.85
N TRP A 164 7.15 -8.88 -14.73
CA TRP A 164 5.69 -8.95 -14.68
C TRP A 164 5.14 -7.94 -13.68
N THR A 165 4.00 -7.35 -14.01
CA THR A 165 3.30 -6.48 -13.07
C THR A 165 1.93 -7.06 -12.75
N SER A 166 1.50 -6.90 -11.50
CA SER A 166 0.15 -7.23 -11.03
C SER A 166 -0.40 -6.01 -10.31
N GLN A 167 -1.64 -5.64 -10.59
CA GLN A 167 -2.27 -4.47 -10.01
C GLN A 167 -3.65 -4.82 -9.45
N THR A 168 -3.89 -4.38 -8.20
CA THR A 168 -5.19 -4.33 -7.55
C THR A 168 -5.53 -2.87 -7.18
N SER A 169 -6.65 -2.65 -6.49
CA SER A 169 -7.01 -1.31 -5.98
C SER A 169 -6.02 -0.75 -4.95
N GLU A 170 -5.30 -1.62 -4.23
CA GLU A 170 -4.44 -1.22 -3.09
C GLU A 170 -2.99 -1.68 -3.21
N LEU A 171 -2.66 -2.46 -4.23
CA LEU A 171 -1.34 -3.06 -4.37
C LEU A 171 -0.91 -3.07 -5.84
N TYR A 172 0.30 -2.58 -6.11
CA TYR A 172 0.97 -2.68 -7.38
C TYR A 172 2.29 -3.41 -7.21
N GLN A 173 2.40 -4.60 -7.80
CA GLN A 173 3.54 -5.49 -7.67
C GLN A 173 4.39 -5.48 -8.92
N LEU A 174 5.71 -5.48 -8.74
CA LEU A 174 6.68 -5.83 -9.76
C LEU A 174 7.30 -7.18 -9.39
N ILE A 175 7.17 -8.15 -10.30
CA ILE A 175 7.73 -9.49 -10.15
C ILE A 175 8.87 -9.63 -11.16
N ILE A 176 10.06 -9.94 -10.68
CA ILE A 176 11.24 -10.18 -11.51
C ILE A 176 11.67 -11.62 -11.31
N LYS A 177 11.64 -12.39 -12.40
CA LYS A 177 12.01 -13.82 -12.37
C LYS A 177 13.46 -14.02 -12.74
N LYS A 178 14.11 -14.97 -12.05
CA LYS A 178 15.50 -15.38 -12.28
C LYS A 178 16.43 -14.17 -12.30
N LEU A 179 16.55 -13.52 -11.14
CA LEU A 179 17.38 -12.32 -10.96
C LEU A 179 18.78 -12.49 -11.54
N GLN A 180 19.19 -11.51 -12.32
CA GLN A 180 20.54 -11.39 -12.85
C GLN A 180 21.27 -10.26 -12.09
N PRO A 181 22.61 -10.27 -12.01
CA PRO A 181 23.37 -9.21 -11.32
C PRO A 181 23.04 -7.79 -11.81
N LEU A 182 22.68 -7.65 -13.09
CA LEU A 182 22.29 -6.37 -13.70
C LEU A 182 20.87 -5.90 -13.30
N ASP A 183 20.07 -6.75 -12.67
CA ASP A 183 18.75 -6.36 -12.17
C ASP A 183 18.83 -5.61 -10.85
N GLY A 184 19.98 -5.66 -10.16
CA GLY A 184 20.23 -4.84 -8.98
C GLY A 184 20.16 -3.36 -9.30
N GLY A 185 19.67 -2.54 -8.35
CA GLY A 185 19.52 -1.10 -8.53
C GLY A 185 18.32 -0.53 -7.81
N MET A 186 17.93 0.68 -8.18
CA MET A 186 16.80 1.39 -7.59
C MET A 186 15.57 1.23 -8.48
N TYR A 187 14.50 0.69 -7.88
CA TYR A 187 13.17 0.60 -8.52
C TYR A 187 12.25 1.60 -7.86
N THR A 188 11.58 2.43 -8.66
CA THR A 188 10.64 3.44 -8.16
C THR A 188 9.22 3.10 -8.60
N CYS A 189 8.34 2.94 -7.63
CA CYS A 189 6.89 2.92 -7.85
C CYS A 189 6.42 4.38 -7.93
N GLU A 190 5.84 4.77 -9.05
CA GLU A 190 5.30 6.10 -9.27
C GLU A 190 3.80 6.05 -9.43
N ALA A 191 3.09 6.99 -8.78
CA ALA A 191 1.63 7.10 -8.84
C ALA A 191 1.22 8.53 -9.16
N HIS A 192 0.40 8.70 -10.19
CA HIS A 192 -0.16 9.97 -10.64
C HIS A 192 -1.68 9.96 -10.51
N SER A 193 -2.24 10.97 -9.84
CA SER A 193 -3.68 11.23 -9.81
C SER A 193 -3.99 12.67 -10.19
N ALA A 194 -5.28 13.01 -10.32
CA ALA A 194 -5.71 14.37 -10.60
C ALA A 194 -5.36 15.38 -9.47
N VAL A 195 -5.08 14.89 -8.26
CA VAL A 195 -4.80 15.73 -7.08
C VAL A 195 -3.35 15.67 -6.61
N GLY A 196 -2.47 14.96 -7.33
CA GLY A 196 -1.05 14.92 -7.04
C GLY A 196 -0.34 13.67 -7.50
N MET A 197 0.96 13.64 -7.22
CA MET A 197 1.89 12.58 -7.57
C MET A 197 2.67 12.14 -6.34
N SER A 198 2.99 10.85 -6.28
CA SER A 198 3.87 10.28 -5.25
C SER A 198 4.83 9.26 -5.84
N ARG A 199 5.98 9.08 -5.16
CA ARG A 199 6.99 8.09 -5.51
C ARG A 199 7.42 7.33 -4.27
N LYS A 200 7.74 6.04 -4.46
CA LYS A 200 8.33 5.17 -3.44
C LYS A 200 9.48 4.37 -4.07
N ASP A 201 10.66 4.54 -3.51
CA ASP A 201 11.86 3.85 -3.98
C ASP A 201 12.06 2.53 -3.22
N PHE A 202 12.57 1.54 -3.94
CA PHE A 202 12.94 0.21 -3.47
C PHE A 202 14.38 -0.07 -3.93
N HIS A 203 15.23 -0.49 -3.00
CA HIS A 203 16.60 -0.86 -3.29
C HIS A 203 16.72 -2.38 -3.42
N LEU A 204 16.95 -2.86 -4.63
CA LEU A 204 17.16 -4.28 -4.89
C LEU A 204 18.64 -4.61 -4.86
N VAL A 205 19.06 -5.35 -3.84
CA VAL A 205 20.44 -5.84 -3.68
C VAL A 205 20.48 -7.31 -4.07
N ILE A 206 21.36 -7.64 -5.03
CA ILE A 206 21.53 -9.02 -5.50
C ILE A 206 22.84 -9.57 -4.94
N GLU A 207 22.75 -10.68 -4.22
CA GLU A 207 23.93 -11.42 -3.76
C GLU A 207 24.48 -12.27 -4.91
N GLU A 208 25.69 -11.98 -5.34
CA GLU A 208 26.40 -12.86 -6.25
C GLU A 208 26.70 -14.18 -5.53
N ARG A 209 26.33 -15.27 -6.17
CA ARG A 209 26.70 -16.62 -5.70
C ARG A 209 28.22 -16.78 -5.81
N ARG A 210 28.94 -16.38 -4.78
CA ARG A 210 30.37 -16.75 -4.67
C ARG A 210 30.40 -18.25 -4.57
N LEU A 211 30.72 -18.91 -5.69
CA LEU A 211 31.06 -20.33 -5.64
C LEU A 211 32.21 -20.44 -4.63
N PRO A 212 32.08 -21.24 -3.56
CA PRO A 212 33.18 -21.41 -2.64
C PRO A 212 34.35 -21.94 -3.47
N PHE A 213 35.42 -21.15 -3.56
CA PHE A 213 36.61 -21.57 -4.25
C PHE A 213 37.02 -22.88 -3.60
N PRO A 214 37.18 -24.00 -4.34
CA PRO A 214 37.46 -25.30 -3.73
C PRO A 214 38.90 -25.29 -3.22
N THR A 215 39.12 -24.55 -2.12
CA THR A 215 40.42 -24.40 -1.49
C THR A 215 41.04 -25.76 -1.14
N GLU A 216 40.18 -26.71 -0.75
CA GLU A 216 40.60 -28.09 -0.48
C GLU A 216 41.14 -28.79 -1.75
N ALA A 217 40.49 -28.61 -2.90
CA ALA A 217 40.95 -29.18 -4.16
C ALA A 217 42.27 -28.54 -4.62
N VAL A 218 42.42 -27.22 -4.43
CA VAL A 218 43.69 -26.52 -4.77
C VAL A 218 44.82 -26.95 -3.85
N ILE A 219 44.54 -27.08 -2.56
CA ILE A 219 45.53 -27.59 -1.58
C ILE A 219 45.90 -29.03 -1.92
N ALA A 220 44.95 -29.91 -2.17
CA ALA A 220 45.20 -31.30 -2.54
C ALA A 220 46.02 -31.40 -3.83
N ALA A 221 45.70 -30.61 -4.86
CA ALA A 221 46.48 -30.56 -6.09
C ALA A 221 47.93 -30.08 -5.84
N GLY A 222 48.10 -29.04 -5.00
CA GLY A 222 49.41 -28.53 -4.60
C GLY A 222 50.26 -29.58 -3.86
N VAL A 223 49.65 -30.31 -2.93
CA VAL A 223 50.31 -31.41 -2.20
C VAL A 223 50.74 -32.53 -3.15
N VAL A 224 49.86 -32.98 -4.05
CA VAL A 224 50.19 -34.03 -5.04
C VAL A 224 51.32 -33.61 -5.94
N LEU A 225 51.29 -32.37 -6.47
CA LEU A 225 52.38 -31.87 -7.31
C LEU A 225 53.69 -31.76 -6.56
N SER A 226 53.67 -31.36 -5.29
CA SER A 226 54.86 -31.29 -4.42
C SER A 226 55.45 -32.69 -4.17
N LEU A 227 54.60 -33.68 -3.91
CA LEU A 227 55.05 -35.07 -3.71
C LEU A 227 55.65 -35.64 -4.99
N ILE A 228 55.07 -35.41 -6.16
CA ILE A 228 55.60 -35.84 -7.46
C ILE A 228 57.00 -35.20 -7.70
N ALA A 229 57.11 -33.90 -7.42
CA ALA A 229 58.41 -33.20 -7.55
C ALA A 229 59.45 -33.76 -6.61
N LEU A 230 59.14 -33.98 -5.34
CA LEU A 230 60.03 -34.59 -4.37
C LEU A 230 60.48 -36.00 -4.76
N PHE A 231 59.55 -36.83 -5.24
CA PHE A 231 59.82 -38.17 -5.72
C PHE A 231 60.72 -38.14 -6.95
N GLY A 232 60.49 -37.25 -7.90
CA GLY A 232 61.33 -37.05 -9.08
C GLY A 232 62.71 -36.62 -8.73
N VAL A 233 62.91 -35.76 -7.73
CA VAL A 233 64.21 -35.36 -7.20
C VAL A 233 64.86 -36.55 -6.51
N ALA A 234 64.16 -37.28 -5.65
CA ALA A 234 64.70 -38.44 -4.92
C ALA A 234 65.20 -39.55 -5.86
N VAL A 235 64.47 -39.89 -6.91
CA VAL A 235 64.83 -40.88 -7.91
C VAL A 235 66.09 -40.46 -8.70
N ARG A 236 66.20 -39.17 -8.97
CA ARG A 236 67.38 -38.63 -9.70
C ARG A 236 68.58 -38.29 -8.80
N TRP A 237 68.36 -38.29 -7.47
CA TRP A 237 69.43 -37.92 -6.48
C TRP A 237 70.75 -38.66 -6.67
N LYS A 238 70.69 -39.99 -6.93
CA LYS A 238 71.86 -40.79 -7.21
C LYS A 238 72.60 -40.33 -8.47
N LYS A 239 71.91 -39.90 -9.52
CA LYS A 239 72.54 -39.39 -10.74
C LYS A 239 73.10 -37.98 -10.53
N ILE A 240 72.48 -37.15 -9.73
CA ILE A 240 72.90 -35.79 -9.40
C ILE A 240 74.21 -35.85 -8.56
N ILE A 241 74.30 -36.74 -7.56
CA ILE A 241 75.49 -36.95 -6.74
C ILE A 241 76.63 -37.48 -7.58
N GLN A 242 76.35 -38.37 -8.55
CA GLN A 242 77.44 -38.88 -9.44
C GLN A 242 77.97 -37.78 -10.38
N CYS A 243 77.15 -36.82 -10.80
CA CYS A 243 77.63 -35.66 -11.55
C CYS A 243 78.58 -34.77 -10.71
N PHE A 244 78.20 -34.51 -9.46
CA PHE A 244 79.05 -33.71 -8.56
C PHE A 244 80.39 -34.40 -8.19
N LYS A 245 80.38 -35.74 -7.99
CA LYS A 245 81.62 -36.48 -7.73
C LYS A 245 82.56 -36.54 -8.93
N LYS A 246 82.12 -36.35 -10.15
CA LYS A 246 82.98 -36.41 -11.35
C LYS A 246 83.65 -35.08 -11.64
N THR A 247 83.34 -34.01 -10.89
CA THR A 247 84.00 -32.70 -11.06
C THR A 247 85.21 -32.50 -10.17
N ASP A 248 85.46 -33.38 -9.15
CA ASP A 248 86.56 -33.28 -8.21
C ASP A 248 87.70 -34.29 -8.50
N SER A 249 88.01 -34.59 -9.75
CA SER A 249 89.19 -35.36 -10.10
C SER A 249 90.37 -34.43 -10.48
N PRO A 250 91.42 -34.32 -9.67
CA PRO A 250 92.52 -33.44 -10.00
C PRO A 250 93.30 -34.06 -11.17
N SER A 251 93.50 -33.23 -12.18
CA SER A 251 94.48 -33.53 -13.27
C SER A 251 95.89 -33.54 -12.72
N HIS A 252 96.48 -34.75 -12.49
CA HIS A 252 97.90 -34.88 -12.34
C HIS A 252 98.56 -34.79 -13.72
N THR A 253 99.15 -33.67 -13.98
CA THR A 253 100.12 -33.47 -15.02
C THR A 253 101.49 -33.89 -14.42
N ALA A 254 102.08 -34.95 -14.96
CA ALA A 254 103.51 -35.25 -14.74
C ALA A 254 104.21 -35.22 -16.10
N LEU A 255 105.24 -34.35 -16.19
CA LEU A 255 106.43 -34.28 -17.01
C LEU A 255 106.51 -35.10 -18.29
#